data_d6bc21f2a28b13462a39ab9bee114874
#
_entry.id   d6bc21f2a28b13462a39ab9bee114874
#
_cell.length_a   1.000
_cell.length_b   1.000
_cell.length_c   1.000
_cell.angle_alpha   90.00
_cell.angle_beta   90.00
_cell.angle_gamma   90.00
#
_symmetry.space_group_name_H-M   'P 1'
#
loop_
_entity.id
_entity.type
_entity.pdbx_description
1 polymer ?
#
loop_
_entity_poly.entity_id
_entity_poly.type
_entity_poly.pdbx_seq_one_letter_code
_entity_poly.pdbx_strand_id
1 'polypeptide(L)'
;MRAKKLVACALSAAMMLGLASMTGCGSAKKDYDLYIYNTKSEIADSIQDLCKDYETETGVKVKVYTCGTQETMETLRSEMNSKNYPTLYAINQAQFTEWNEGGFVLPSTSVKNEELKSIYDSIPESMQLADESGASCGIPYNVEGYGLIADTQMICDVFGLDSTDAFVADYRSANYEEFTGM
;
A
#
# COMPACT_ATOMS: atom_id res chain seq x y z
N MET A 1 16.80 62.91 -4.50
CA MET A 1 17.04 61.71 -5.34
C MET A 1 18.00 60.68 -4.75
N ARG A 2 19.01 61.05 -3.95
CA ARG A 2 19.98 60.09 -3.41
C ARG A 2 19.43 59.12 -2.33
N ALA A 3 18.51 59.59 -1.47
CA ALA A 3 17.92 58.76 -0.41
C ALA A 3 17.06 57.61 -0.95
N LYS A 4 16.31 57.82 -2.03
CA LYS A 4 15.49 56.76 -2.65
C LYS A 4 16.31 55.64 -3.29
N LYS A 5 17.52 55.95 -3.80
CA LYS A 5 18.46 54.94 -4.37
C LYS A 5 19.11 54.12 -3.28
N LEU A 6 19.41 54.72 -2.13
CA LEU A 6 20.01 53.99 -0.98
C LEU A 6 19.01 53.01 -0.37
N VAL A 7 17.71 53.39 -0.26
CA VAL A 7 16.69 52.47 0.23
C VAL A 7 16.44 51.31 -0.72
N ALA A 8 16.47 51.56 -2.04
CA ALA A 8 16.33 50.50 -3.02
C ALA A 8 17.49 49.49 -3.00
N CYS A 9 18.72 49.97 -2.81
CA CYS A 9 19.90 49.09 -2.67
C CYS A 9 19.89 48.29 -1.36
N ALA A 10 19.35 48.86 -0.26
CA ALA A 10 19.23 48.15 1.02
C ALA A 10 18.17 47.05 0.96
N LEU A 11 17.05 47.29 0.28
CA LEU A 11 15.99 46.27 0.08
C LEU A 11 16.48 45.12 -0.82
N SER A 12 17.23 45.40 -1.89
CA SER A 12 17.76 44.34 -2.76
C SER A 12 18.83 43.49 -2.07
N ALA A 13 19.63 44.09 -1.21
CA ALA A 13 20.62 43.35 -0.40
C ALA A 13 19.94 42.44 0.63
N ALA A 14 18.86 42.91 1.26
CA ALA A 14 18.08 42.10 2.21
C ALA A 14 17.38 40.91 1.54
N MET A 15 16.91 41.07 0.30
CA MET A 15 16.34 39.94 -0.46
C MET A 15 17.39 38.91 -0.88
N MET A 16 18.62 39.32 -1.19
CA MET A 16 19.68 38.37 -1.52
C MET A 16 20.22 37.60 -0.31
N LEU A 17 20.22 38.19 0.88
CA LEU A 17 20.55 37.46 2.11
C LEU A 17 19.46 36.48 2.53
N GLY A 18 18.16 36.74 2.20
CA GLY A 18 17.05 35.81 2.45
C GLY A 18 17.07 34.57 1.58
N LEU A 19 17.62 34.65 0.37
CA LEU A 19 17.73 33.51 -0.55
C LEU A 19 18.90 32.58 -0.22
N ALA A 20 19.96 33.10 0.44
CA ALA A 20 21.12 32.28 0.84
C ALA A 20 20.81 31.34 2.02
N SER A 21 19.73 31.58 2.79
CA SER A 21 19.31 30.70 3.88
C SER A 21 18.39 29.55 3.46
N MET A 22 17.97 29.50 2.20
CA MET A 22 17.14 28.40 1.67
C MET A 22 17.96 27.28 0.97
N THR A 23 19.28 27.38 0.90
CA THR A 23 20.13 26.30 0.38
C THR A 23 20.55 25.28 1.44
N GLY A 24 19.85 25.21 2.55
CA GLY A 24 19.97 24.18 3.56
C GLY A 24 19.07 22.95 3.24
N CYS A 25 19.07 22.47 2.00
CA CYS A 25 18.60 21.11 1.70
C CYS A 25 19.69 20.12 2.12
N GLY A 26 20.03 20.11 3.39
CA GLY A 26 20.68 18.98 4.01
C GLY A 26 19.67 17.83 3.94
N SER A 27 20.00 16.78 3.19
CA SER A 27 19.27 15.51 3.30
C SER A 27 19.31 15.13 4.77
N ALA A 28 18.20 15.30 5.49
CA ALA A 28 18.10 14.79 6.85
C ALA A 28 18.48 13.31 6.75
N LYS A 29 19.52 12.92 7.49
CA LYS A 29 19.97 11.53 7.50
C LYS A 29 18.78 10.71 7.98
N LYS A 30 18.34 9.75 7.17
CA LYS A 30 17.28 8.83 7.56
C LYS A 30 17.77 8.08 8.80
N ASP A 31 16.94 7.97 9.81
CA ASP A 31 17.22 7.22 11.03
C ASP A 31 16.77 5.75 10.93
N TYR A 32 16.41 5.31 9.73
CA TYR A 32 16.02 3.97 9.37
C TYR A 32 16.68 3.51 8.06
N ASP A 33 16.83 2.20 7.92
CA ASP A 33 17.40 1.54 6.73
C ASP A 33 16.30 1.05 5.78
N LEU A 34 15.20 0.55 6.34
CA LEU A 34 14.03 0.09 5.60
C LEU A 34 12.79 0.89 6.01
N TYR A 35 11.87 1.07 5.06
CA TYR A 35 10.58 1.70 5.32
C TYR A 35 9.45 0.84 4.74
N ILE A 36 8.57 0.37 5.62
CA ILE A 36 7.39 -0.43 5.28
C ILE A 36 6.14 0.44 5.37
N TYR A 37 5.41 0.53 4.26
CA TYR A 37 4.11 1.17 4.22
C TYR A 37 3.02 0.09 4.26
N ASN A 38 2.40 -0.08 5.42
CA ASN A 38 1.35 -1.07 5.68
C ASN A 38 -0.03 -0.43 5.52
N THR A 39 -0.94 -1.14 4.85
CA THR A 39 -2.33 -0.71 4.63
C THR A 39 -3.34 -1.54 5.45
N LYS A 40 -2.84 -2.46 6.27
CA LYS A 40 -3.65 -3.34 7.11
C LYS A 40 -3.55 -2.91 8.57
N SER A 41 -4.53 -2.14 9.03
CA SER A 41 -4.58 -1.64 10.41
C SER A 41 -4.73 -2.75 11.44
N GLU A 42 -5.41 -3.84 11.07
CA GLU A 42 -5.66 -5.00 11.92
C GLU A 42 -4.40 -5.75 12.33
N ILE A 43 -3.31 -5.62 11.59
CA ILE A 43 -2.01 -6.24 11.89
C ILE A 43 -0.91 -5.22 12.25
N ALA A 44 -1.29 -3.97 12.54
CA ALA A 44 -0.33 -2.89 12.79
C ALA A 44 0.67 -3.23 13.89
N ASP A 45 0.17 -3.71 15.02
CA ASP A 45 1.02 -4.08 16.16
C ASP A 45 1.91 -5.29 15.84
N SER A 46 1.36 -6.31 15.19
CA SER A 46 2.10 -7.51 14.78
C SER A 46 3.25 -7.20 13.82
N ILE A 47 3.04 -6.32 12.86
CA ILE A 47 4.12 -5.87 11.95
C ILE A 47 5.17 -5.07 12.70
N GLN A 48 4.78 -4.20 13.62
CA GLN A 48 5.74 -3.44 14.41
C GLN A 48 6.60 -4.35 15.29
N ASP A 49 6.00 -5.36 15.91
CA ASP A 49 6.72 -6.29 16.77
C ASP A 49 7.67 -7.17 15.93
N LEU A 50 7.22 -7.69 14.78
CA LEU A 50 8.07 -8.40 13.84
C LEU A 50 9.28 -7.56 13.41
N CYS A 51 9.07 -6.29 13.11
CA CYS A 51 10.16 -5.38 12.70
C CYS A 51 11.15 -5.08 13.84
N LYS A 52 10.69 -5.00 15.10
CA LYS A 52 11.57 -4.87 16.26
C LYS A 52 12.43 -6.12 16.48
N ASP A 53 11.83 -7.30 16.31
CA ASP A 53 12.55 -8.57 16.41
C ASP A 53 13.62 -8.62 15.30
N TYR A 54 13.26 -8.29 14.07
CA TYR A 54 14.20 -8.23 12.95
C TYR A 54 15.32 -7.21 13.17
N GLU A 55 15.02 -6.02 13.71
CA GLU A 55 16.03 -5.01 14.08
C GLU A 55 16.96 -5.55 15.16
N THR A 56 16.43 -6.29 16.15
CA THR A 56 17.21 -6.89 17.23
C THR A 56 18.17 -7.95 16.71
N GLU A 57 17.73 -8.77 15.76
CA GLU A 57 18.53 -9.86 15.19
C GLU A 57 19.57 -9.38 14.19
N THR A 58 19.24 -8.37 13.39
CA THR A 58 20.06 -7.96 12.23
C THR A 58 20.76 -6.62 12.40
N GLY A 59 20.29 -5.77 13.33
CA GLY A 59 20.73 -4.39 13.45
C GLY A 59 20.16 -3.43 12.39
N VAL A 60 19.29 -3.93 11.49
CA VAL A 60 18.66 -3.15 10.41
C VAL A 60 17.46 -2.41 10.96
N LYS A 61 17.48 -1.11 10.95
CA LYS A 61 16.39 -0.26 11.46
C LYS A 61 15.22 -0.21 10.50
N VAL A 62 14.03 -0.52 10.99
CA VAL A 62 12.82 -0.57 10.18
C VAL A 62 11.81 0.47 10.66
N LYS A 63 11.47 1.41 9.78
CA LYS A 63 10.31 2.28 9.96
C LYS A 63 9.08 1.59 9.43
N VAL A 64 8.04 1.46 10.26
CA VAL A 64 6.71 1.01 9.84
C VAL A 64 5.75 2.18 9.92
N TYR A 65 5.01 2.41 8.86
CA TYR A 65 3.87 3.32 8.84
C TYR A 65 2.62 2.54 8.45
N THR A 66 1.61 2.57 9.31
CA THR A 66 0.32 1.95 9.04
C THR A 66 -0.71 3.03 8.76
N CYS A 67 -1.34 2.96 7.60
CA CYS A 67 -2.37 3.88 7.15
C CYS A 67 -3.75 3.20 7.19
N GLY A 68 -4.78 3.93 7.57
CA GLY A 68 -6.16 3.48 7.47
C GLY A 68 -6.65 3.44 6.01
N THR A 69 -7.68 2.67 5.73
CA THR A 69 -8.09 2.25 4.38
C THR A 69 -8.53 3.36 3.43
N GLN A 70 -8.94 4.53 3.90
CA GLN A 70 -9.52 5.58 3.02
C GLN A 70 -8.52 6.62 2.51
N GLU A 71 -7.45 6.87 3.25
CA GLU A 71 -6.43 7.88 2.85
C GLU A 71 -5.21 7.24 2.19
N THR A 72 -5.24 5.94 2.00
CA THR A 72 -4.08 5.08 1.76
C THR A 72 -3.35 5.41 0.46
N MET A 73 -4.09 5.58 -0.63
CA MET A 73 -3.46 5.61 -1.96
C MET A 73 -2.88 6.97 -2.31
N GLU A 74 -3.56 8.06 -1.96
CA GLU A 74 -3.03 9.41 -2.21
C GLU A 74 -1.78 9.66 -1.36
N THR A 75 -1.80 9.22 -0.11
CA THR A 75 -0.64 9.32 0.78
C THR A 75 0.52 8.47 0.25
N LEU A 76 0.27 7.22 -0.16
CA LEU A 76 1.31 6.37 -0.73
C LEU A 76 1.89 6.97 -2.02
N ARG A 77 1.06 7.50 -2.93
CA ARG A 77 1.54 8.19 -4.15
C ARG A 77 2.42 9.40 -3.80
N SER A 78 2.03 10.18 -2.80
CA SER A 78 2.82 11.30 -2.32
C SER A 78 4.17 10.85 -1.75
N GLU A 79 4.16 9.78 -0.96
CA GLU A 79 5.38 9.18 -0.39
C GLU A 79 6.30 8.63 -1.49
N MET A 80 5.77 7.91 -2.49
CA MET A 80 6.55 7.36 -3.61
C MET A 80 7.21 8.44 -4.47
N ASN A 81 6.61 9.61 -4.56
CA ASN A 81 7.18 10.76 -5.27
C ASN A 81 8.12 11.60 -4.39
N SER A 82 8.33 11.24 -3.14
CA SER A 82 9.20 11.93 -2.20
C SER A 82 10.63 11.33 -2.20
N LYS A 83 11.56 12.01 -1.51
CA LYS A 83 12.88 11.46 -1.25
C LYS A 83 12.88 10.34 -0.19
N ASN A 84 11.77 10.17 0.52
CA ASN A 84 11.60 9.23 1.61
C ASN A 84 10.59 8.12 1.28
N TYR A 85 10.59 7.67 0.02
CA TYR A 85 9.67 6.63 -0.44
C TYR A 85 9.86 5.32 0.34
N PRO A 86 8.79 4.54 0.53
CA PRO A 86 8.86 3.24 1.17
C PRO A 86 9.71 2.25 0.38
N THR A 87 10.41 1.39 1.11
CA THR A 87 11.18 0.26 0.55
C THR A 87 10.24 -0.88 0.17
N LEU A 88 9.24 -1.14 1.01
CA LEU A 88 8.16 -2.09 0.80
C LEU A 88 6.83 -1.40 1.04
N TYR A 89 5.85 -1.73 0.24
CA TYR A 89 4.50 -1.19 0.42
C TYR A 89 3.44 -2.21 0.01
N ALA A 90 2.30 -2.14 0.68
CA ALA A 90 1.17 -2.99 0.42
C ALA A 90 0.13 -2.27 -0.45
N ILE A 91 -0.31 -2.93 -1.50
CA ILE A 91 -1.44 -2.52 -2.33
C ILE A 91 -2.39 -3.70 -2.52
N ASN A 92 -3.63 -3.44 -2.92
CA ASN A 92 -4.53 -4.50 -3.35
C ASN A 92 -4.37 -4.79 -4.85
N GLN A 93 -4.84 -5.96 -5.27
CA GLN A 93 -4.72 -6.42 -6.65
C GLN A 93 -5.32 -5.44 -7.68
N ALA A 94 -6.43 -4.80 -7.36
CA ALA A 94 -7.09 -3.86 -8.28
C ALA A 94 -6.23 -2.64 -8.64
N GLN A 95 -5.23 -2.33 -7.82
CA GLN A 95 -4.33 -1.20 -8.00
C GLN A 95 -3.06 -1.56 -8.77
N PHE A 96 -2.79 -2.84 -8.95
CA PHE A 96 -1.53 -3.32 -9.49
C PHE A 96 -1.19 -2.71 -10.86
N THR A 97 -2.14 -2.69 -11.79
CA THR A 97 -1.92 -2.18 -13.15
C THR A 97 -1.39 -0.74 -13.13
N GLU A 98 -2.06 0.15 -12.39
CA GLU A 98 -1.64 1.54 -12.26
C GLU A 98 -0.23 1.68 -11.68
N TRP A 99 0.11 0.91 -10.66
CA TRP A 99 1.41 0.96 -10.01
C TRP A 99 2.52 0.37 -10.88
N ASN A 100 2.22 -0.65 -11.66
CA ASN A 100 3.15 -1.24 -12.62
C ASN A 100 3.43 -0.29 -13.79
N GLU A 101 2.40 0.31 -14.39
CA GLU A 101 2.53 1.31 -15.44
C GLU A 101 3.28 2.56 -14.95
N GLY A 102 3.10 2.94 -13.69
CA GLY A 102 3.83 4.03 -13.04
C GLY A 102 5.31 3.72 -12.77
N GLY A 103 5.77 2.49 -12.98
CA GLY A 103 7.16 2.09 -12.76
C GLY A 103 7.53 1.95 -11.28
N PHE A 104 6.55 1.79 -10.40
CA PHE A 104 6.77 1.65 -8.96
C PHE A 104 6.93 0.20 -8.50
N VAL A 105 6.74 -0.77 -9.39
CA VAL A 105 6.80 -2.19 -9.08
C VAL A 105 8.10 -2.79 -9.59
N LEU A 106 8.71 -3.68 -8.80
CA LEU A 106 9.91 -4.40 -9.17
C LEU A 106 9.54 -5.83 -9.59
N PRO A 107 9.74 -6.22 -10.86
CA PRO A 107 9.47 -7.59 -11.30
C PRO A 107 10.49 -8.59 -10.74
N SER A 108 10.07 -9.82 -10.52
CA SER A 108 10.90 -10.92 -9.98
C SER A 108 12.16 -11.15 -10.81
N THR A 109 12.11 -10.92 -12.12
CA THR A 109 13.25 -11.01 -13.04
C THR A 109 14.37 -10.02 -12.72
N SER A 110 14.09 -8.93 -12.02
CA SER A 110 15.07 -7.94 -11.56
C SER A 110 15.68 -8.27 -10.21
N VAL A 111 15.17 -9.29 -9.53
CA VAL A 111 15.65 -9.71 -8.21
C VAL A 111 16.92 -10.55 -8.36
N LYS A 112 17.96 -10.17 -7.65
CA LYS A 112 19.27 -10.85 -7.69
C LYS A 112 19.46 -11.88 -6.56
N ASN A 113 18.66 -11.80 -5.52
CA ASN A 113 18.72 -12.69 -4.37
C ASN A 113 18.00 -14.00 -4.69
N GLU A 114 18.69 -15.14 -4.62
CA GLU A 114 18.16 -16.45 -4.99
C GLU A 114 17.08 -16.95 -4.02
N GLU A 115 17.19 -16.60 -2.73
CA GLU A 115 16.16 -16.95 -1.74
C GLU A 115 14.85 -16.21 -2.03
N LEU A 116 14.93 -14.92 -2.33
CA LEU A 116 13.77 -14.13 -2.72
C LEU A 116 13.15 -14.62 -4.04
N LYS A 117 13.96 -15.03 -5.02
CA LYS A 117 13.46 -15.68 -6.25
C LYS A 117 12.71 -16.95 -5.94
N SER A 118 13.24 -17.79 -5.05
CA SER A 118 12.57 -19.03 -4.64
C SER A 118 11.20 -18.75 -4.00
N ILE A 119 11.06 -17.64 -3.26
CA ILE A 119 9.76 -17.21 -2.73
C ILE A 119 8.81 -16.88 -3.87
N TYR A 120 9.23 -16.07 -4.84
CA TYR A 120 8.41 -15.75 -6.02
C TYR A 120 7.98 -17.01 -6.78
N ASP A 121 8.89 -17.94 -6.99
CA ASP A 121 8.62 -19.20 -7.71
C ASP A 121 7.66 -20.13 -6.95
N SER A 122 7.54 -19.97 -5.63
CA SER A 122 6.62 -20.72 -4.79
C SER A 122 5.18 -20.19 -4.77
N ILE A 123 4.95 -18.98 -5.33
CA ILE A 123 3.63 -18.37 -5.35
C ILE A 123 2.73 -19.13 -6.35
N PRO A 124 1.56 -19.65 -5.93
CA PRO A 124 0.60 -20.27 -6.83
C PRO A 124 0.21 -19.32 -7.97
N GLU A 125 0.11 -19.84 -9.19
CA GLU A 125 -0.22 -19.05 -10.39
C GLU A 125 -1.50 -18.21 -10.21
N SER A 126 -2.52 -18.76 -9.53
CA SER A 126 -3.77 -18.06 -9.22
C SER A 126 -3.63 -16.86 -8.27
N MET A 127 -2.48 -16.72 -7.61
CA MET A 127 -2.19 -15.64 -6.66
C MET A 127 -1.09 -14.70 -7.17
N GLN A 128 -0.51 -14.97 -8.33
CA GLN A 128 0.52 -14.12 -8.90
C GLN A 128 -0.07 -12.83 -9.47
N LEU A 129 0.61 -11.71 -9.20
CA LEU A 129 0.44 -10.47 -9.94
C LEU A 129 1.59 -10.38 -10.94
N ALA A 130 1.30 -10.56 -12.21
CA ALA A 130 2.30 -10.59 -13.26
C ALA A 130 2.22 -9.34 -14.14
N ASP A 131 3.37 -8.85 -14.58
CA ASP A 131 3.47 -7.82 -15.59
C ASP A 131 3.16 -8.38 -17.01
N GLU A 132 3.26 -7.54 -18.04
CA GLU A 132 3.02 -7.94 -19.43
C GLU A 132 3.99 -9.02 -19.94
N SER A 133 5.16 -9.16 -19.32
CA SER A 133 6.14 -10.21 -19.63
C SER A 133 5.85 -11.54 -18.94
N GLY A 134 4.86 -11.58 -18.05
CA GLY A 134 4.54 -12.72 -17.21
C GLY A 134 5.41 -12.83 -15.96
N ALA A 135 6.26 -11.84 -15.66
CA ALA A 135 7.06 -11.83 -14.45
C ALA A 135 6.21 -11.44 -13.22
N SER A 136 6.29 -12.23 -12.16
CA SER A 136 5.63 -11.90 -10.88
C SER A 136 6.22 -10.63 -10.28
N CYS A 137 5.36 -9.75 -9.78
CA CYS A 137 5.72 -8.40 -9.34
C CYS A 137 5.38 -8.09 -7.89
N GLY A 138 4.90 -9.07 -7.15
CA GLY A 138 4.55 -8.89 -5.75
C GLY A 138 4.45 -10.20 -5.02
N ILE A 139 4.57 -10.15 -3.70
CA ILE A 139 4.40 -11.32 -2.82
C ILE A 139 3.05 -11.15 -2.12
N PRO A 140 2.08 -12.06 -2.36
CA PRO A 140 0.81 -12.02 -1.65
C PRO A 140 1.04 -12.38 -0.18
N TYR A 141 0.74 -11.47 0.72
CA TYR A 141 0.85 -11.71 2.16
C TYR A 141 -0.51 -11.83 2.84
N ASN A 142 -1.58 -11.50 2.12
CA ASN A 142 -2.95 -11.53 2.60
C ASN A 142 -3.92 -11.91 1.47
N VAL A 143 -4.88 -12.78 1.77
CA VAL A 143 -5.97 -13.16 0.87
C VAL A 143 -7.28 -12.80 1.53
N GLU A 144 -8.11 -12.04 0.84
CA GLU A 144 -9.43 -11.62 1.31
C GLU A 144 -10.53 -12.28 0.49
N GLY A 145 -11.54 -12.77 1.18
CA GLY A 145 -12.78 -13.22 0.56
C GLY A 145 -13.84 -12.13 0.61
N TYR A 146 -14.51 -11.91 -0.50
CA TYR A 146 -15.70 -11.08 -0.57
C TYR A 146 -16.92 -11.98 -0.66
N GLY A 147 -17.95 -11.67 0.11
CA GLY A 147 -19.17 -12.47 0.11
C GLY A 147 -20.31 -11.73 0.78
N LEU A 148 -21.49 -12.30 0.66
CA LEU A 148 -22.67 -11.84 1.38
C LEU A 148 -22.75 -12.57 2.72
N ILE A 149 -22.97 -11.82 3.79
CA ILE A 149 -23.30 -12.35 5.11
C ILE A 149 -24.82 -12.25 5.25
N ALA A 150 -25.48 -13.38 5.40
CA ALA A 150 -26.92 -13.47 5.52
C ALA A 150 -27.33 -14.07 6.86
N ASP A 151 -28.29 -13.44 7.54
CA ASP A 151 -29.03 -14.07 8.62
C ASP A 151 -30.06 -15.01 8.00
N THR A 152 -29.68 -16.28 7.88
CA THR A 152 -30.48 -17.28 7.19
C THR A 152 -31.81 -17.57 7.90
N GLN A 153 -31.87 -17.45 9.22
CA GLN A 153 -33.12 -17.62 9.97
C GLN A 153 -34.07 -16.47 9.68
N MET A 154 -33.61 -15.25 9.71
CA MET A 154 -34.43 -14.08 9.37
C MET A 154 -34.97 -14.17 7.94
N ILE A 155 -34.18 -14.63 6.99
CA ILE A 155 -34.59 -14.80 5.61
C ILE A 155 -35.70 -15.86 5.53
N CYS A 156 -35.55 -17.01 6.17
CA CYS A 156 -36.58 -18.05 6.22
C CYS A 156 -37.89 -17.53 6.82
N ASP A 157 -37.79 -16.77 7.91
CA ASP A 157 -39.00 -16.22 8.57
C ASP A 157 -39.71 -15.19 7.67
N VAL A 158 -38.97 -14.34 6.97
CA VAL A 158 -39.54 -13.29 6.09
C VAL A 158 -40.13 -13.90 4.82
N PHE A 159 -39.46 -14.86 4.20
CA PHE A 159 -39.88 -15.44 2.92
C PHE A 159 -40.67 -16.75 3.08
N GLY A 160 -40.91 -17.18 4.30
CA GLY A 160 -41.70 -18.40 4.57
C GLY A 160 -41.04 -19.69 4.08
N LEU A 161 -39.72 -19.76 4.18
CA LEU A 161 -38.93 -20.92 3.79
C LEU A 161 -38.91 -21.97 4.90
N ASP A 162 -39.01 -23.24 4.51
CA ASP A 162 -39.12 -24.36 5.44
C ASP A 162 -37.87 -24.59 6.27
N SER A 163 -36.68 -24.20 5.80
CA SER A 163 -35.43 -24.36 6.49
C SER A 163 -34.32 -23.49 5.94
N THR A 164 -33.30 -23.24 6.77
CA THR A 164 -32.06 -22.55 6.35
C THR A 164 -31.28 -23.35 5.30
N ASP A 165 -31.35 -24.68 5.34
CA ASP A 165 -30.70 -25.55 4.36
C ASP A 165 -31.32 -25.43 2.97
N ALA A 166 -32.64 -25.27 2.89
CA ALA A 166 -33.34 -25.02 1.65
C ALA A 166 -32.90 -23.68 1.03
N PHE A 167 -32.86 -22.61 1.83
CA PHE A 167 -32.34 -21.32 1.38
C PHE A 167 -30.88 -21.40 0.87
N VAL A 168 -29.98 -22.07 1.60
CA VAL A 168 -28.58 -22.23 1.19
C VAL A 168 -28.45 -23.04 -0.11
N ALA A 169 -29.29 -24.06 -0.31
CA ALA A 169 -29.30 -24.84 -1.54
C ALA A 169 -29.76 -24.01 -2.74
N ASP A 170 -30.83 -23.24 -2.57
CA ASP A 170 -31.35 -22.35 -3.61
C ASP A 170 -30.34 -21.24 -3.95
N TYR A 171 -29.78 -20.60 -2.93
CA TYR A 171 -28.75 -19.56 -3.11
C TYR A 171 -27.53 -20.08 -3.90
N ARG A 172 -27.02 -21.27 -3.58
CA ARG A 172 -25.87 -21.88 -4.26
C ARG A 172 -26.09 -22.23 -5.71
N SER A 173 -27.36 -22.55 -6.07
CA SER A 173 -27.76 -22.89 -7.43
C SER A 173 -28.21 -21.69 -8.26
N ALA A 174 -28.58 -20.58 -7.61
CA ALA A 174 -29.10 -19.39 -8.26
C ALA A 174 -28.01 -18.64 -9.06
N ASN A 175 -28.38 -18.20 -10.26
CA ASN A 175 -27.64 -17.16 -10.97
C ASN A 175 -28.01 -15.76 -10.42
N TYR A 176 -27.39 -14.72 -10.95
CA TYR A 176 -27.60 -13.35 -10.45
C TYR A 176 -29.07 -12.89 -10.58
N GLU A 177 -29.73 -13.21 -11.67
CA GLU A 177 -31.12 -12.79 -11.92
C GLU A 177 -32.11 -13.52 -11.00
N GLU A 178 -31.89 -14.81 -10.79
CA GLU A 178 -32.67 -15.62 -9.84
C GLU A 178 -32.49 -15.14 -8.42
N PHE A 179 -31.23 -14.85 -8.02
CA PHE A 179 -30.93 -14.33 -6.70
C PHE A 179 -31.58 -12.96 -6.43
N THR A 180 -31.60 -12.06 -7.41
CA THR A 180 -32.19 -10.72 -7.25
C THR A 180 -33.69 -10.72 -7.37
N GLY A 181 -34.28 -11.81 -7.86
CA GLY A 181 -35.75 -12.03 -7.97
C GLY A 181 -36.38 -12.77 -6.79
N MET A 182 -35.55 -13.28 -5.86
CA MET A 182 -36.00 -13.90 -4.61
C MET A 182 -36.52 -12.84 -3.65
#